data_2c6793a410d24ed49168a7855c2dddff
#
_entry.id   2c6793a410d24ed49168a7855c2dddff
#
_cell.length_a   1.000
_cell.length_b   1.000
_cell.length_c   1.000
_cell.angle_alpha   90.00
_cell.angle_beta   90.00
_cell.angle_gamma   90.00
#
_symmetry.space_group_name_H-M   'P 1'
#
loop_
_entity.id
_entity.type
_entity.pdbx_description
1 polymer ?
#
loop_
_entity_poly.entity_id
_entity_poly.type
_entity_poly.pdbx_seq_one_letter_code
_entity_poly.pdbx_strand_id
1 'polypeptide(L)'
;QQTTLLVYMLDTVTGHIVRQYKHKDASLPINVDRSENWAFVTYYNLEGRRTEISSIAMYEGEIEPDELNPWSKTPLTLQDDQNNDIGTSFSSFSAPDPVVLQKTFIFPEGIKTMVTTQSKRGITNKHLVMGLVSDQMLLLDRRILDPRRPTDKPTPDDMKEGLFQYSPIIQYNNGGMVTYTKNVPRLRSIYTVPAELESTSLLVGIGLDFFYTRSIPARGFDLMPSDFSYVQLLLICGGLTVATLYAQGAVRRKNLNKQWA
;
A
#
# COMPACT_ATOMS: atom_id res chain seq x y z
N GLN A 1 32.55 19.17 3.35
CA GLN A 1 32.02 18.69 2.07
C GLN A 1 30.51 18.58 2.19
N GLN A 2 29.78 19.35 1.40
CA GLN A 2 28.32 19.16 1.29
C GLN A 2 28.05 17.90 0.46
N THR A 3 27.51 16.88 1.12
CA THR A 3 27.05 15.66 0.44
C THR A 3 25.61 15.86 0.00
N THR A 4 25.30 15.46 -1.24
CA THR A 4 23.94 15.57 -1.78
C THR A 4 23.49 14.22 -2.30
N LEU A 5 22.33 13.76 -1.84
CA LEU A 5 21.67 12.58 -2.36
C LEU A 5 20.72 13.00 -3.49
N LEU A 6 20.91 12.40 -4.65
CA LEU A 6 20.02 12.56 -5.80
C LEU A 6 19.23 11.27 -5.98
N VAL A 7 17.92 11.38 -6.01
CA VAL A 7 17.00 10.28 -6.26
C VAL A 7 16.28 10.55 -7.57
N TYR A 8 16.42 9.63 -8.52
CA TYR A 8 15.76 9.71 -9.82
C TYR A 8 14.65 8.68 -9.92
N MET A 9 13.51 9.10 -10.43
CA MET A 9 12.42 8.23 -10.83
C MET A 9 12.39 8.18 -12.35
N LEU A 10 12.61 6.98 -12.88
CA LEU A 10 12.69 6.75 -14.32
C LEU A 10 11.52 5.89 -14.78
N ASP A 11 10.89 6.28 -15.86
CA ASP A 11 10.02 5.37 -16.62
C ASP A 11 10.89 4.38 -17.38
N THR A 12 10.73 3.10 -17.08
CA THR A 12 11.54 2.03 -17.69
C THR A 12 11.16 1.72 -19.14
N VAL A 13 10.00 2.17 -19.60
CA VAL A 13 9.51 1.97 -20.97
C VAL A 13 10.05 3.04 -21.91
N THR A 14 9.90 4.31 -21.51
CA THR A 14 10.31 5.46 -22.33
C THR A 14 11.75 5.92 -22.05
N GLY A 15 12.30 5.56 -20.89
CA GLY A 15 13.59 6.06 -20.40
C GLY A 15 13.51 7.52 -19.90
N HIS A 16 12.32 8.09 -19.81
CA HIS A 16 12.11 9.46 -19.36
C HIS A 16 12.31 9.60 -17.84
N ILE A 17 12.88 10.72 -17.40
CA ILE A 17 12.98 11.04 -15.96
C ILE A 17 11.68 11.69 -15.52
N VAL A 18 10.83 10.93 -14.84
CA VAL A 18 9.54 11.39 -14.31
C VAL A 18 9.75 12.46 -13.25
N ARG A 19 10.68 12.23 -12.32
CA ARG A 19 11.02 13.19 -11.24
C ARG A 19 12.45 13.00 -10.75
N GLN A 20 13.00 14.11 -10.26
CA GLN A 20 14.30 14.14 -9.58
C GLN A 20 14.14 14.81 -8.22
N TYR A 21 14.64 14.17 -7.19
CA TYR A 21 14.67 14.71 -5.83
C TYR A 21 16.10 14.94 -5.38
N LYS A 22 16.31 16.04 -4.69
CA LYS A 22 17.61 16.44 -4.18
C LYS A 22 17.54 16.65 -2.68
N HIS A 23 18.24 15.79 -1.93
CA HIS A 23 18.38 15.91 -0.48
C HIS A 23 19.79 16.42 -0.16
N LYS A 24 19.85 17.62 0.40
CA LYS A 24 21.13 18.23 0.82
C LYS A 24 21.58 17.58 2.12
N ASP A 25 22.90 17.55 2.31
CA ASP A 25 23.57 17.07 3.54
C ASP A 25 23.16 15.64 3.94
N ALA A 26 22.77 14.83 2.96
CA ALA A 26 22.42 13.44 3.17
C ALA A 26 23.67 12.54 3.22
N SER A 27 23.70 11.62 4.18
CA SER A 27 24.77 10.67 4.43
C SER A 27 24.24 9.26 4.65
N LEU A 28 25.16 8.30 4.67
CA LEU A 28 24.87 6.90 4.96
C LEU A 28 24.37 6.70 6.42
N PRO A 29 23.58 5.67 6.69
CA PRO A 29 23.07 4.67 5.75
C PRO A 29 21.92 5.18 4.89
N ILE A 30 21.93 4.80 3.60
CA ILE A 30 20.86 5.09 2.67
C ILE A 30 20.16 3.78 2.35
N ASN A 31 18.84 3.74 2.56
CA ASN A 31 18.02 2.60 2.17
C ASN A 31 16.91 3.10 1.24
N VAL A 32 16.61 2.30 0.23
CA VAL A 32 15.51 2.54 -0.69
C VAL A 32 14.67 1.28 -0.77
N ASP A 33 13.38 1.43 -0.60
CA ASP A 33 12.42 0.35 -0.80
C ASP A 33 11.19 0.86 -1.53
N ARG A 34 10.50 -0.03 -2.22
CA ARG A 34 9.30 0.30 -2.99
C ARG A 34 8.18 -0.69 -2.70
N SER A 35 6.98 -0.21 -2.73
CA SER A 35 5.78 -1.04 -2.65
C SER A 35 4.65 -0.41 -3.44
N GLU A 36 4.19 -1.10 -4.49
CA GLU A 36 3.14 -0.61 -5.38
C GLU A 36 3.52 0.75 -5.99
N ASN A 37 2.69 1.78 -5.78
CA ASN A 37 2.92 3.15 -6.22
C ASN A 37 3.73 4.01 -5.25
N TRP A 38 4.32 3.40 -4.21
CA TRP A 38 5.09 4.10 -3.18
C TRP A 38 6.56 3.74 -3.25
N ALA A 39 7.40 4.74 -2.97
CA ALA A 39 8.84 4.56 -2.74
C ALA A 39 9.24 5.26 -1.43
N PHE A 40 10.08 4.62 -0.66
CA PHE A 40 10.61 5.14 0.58
C PHE A 40 12.12 5.25 0.48
N VAL A 41 12.64 6.40 0.88
CA VAL A 41 14.09 6.66 0.90
C VAL A 41 14.46 7.12 2.30
N THR A 42 15.36 6.41 2.96
CA THR A 42 15.89 6.81 4.27
C THR A 42 17.32 7.25 4.13
N TYR A 43 17.70 8.29 4.83
CA TYR A 43 19.05 8.82 4.87
C TYR A 43 19.30 9.53 6.21
N TYR A 44 20.57 9.71 6.54
CA TYR A 44 20.95 10.51 7.69
C TYR A 44 21.25 11.94 7.24
N ASN A 45 20.57 12.93 7.81
CA ASN A 45 20.79 14.34 7.55
C ASN A 45 21.89 14.85 8.48
N LEU A 46 23.03 15.27 7.91
CA LEU A 46 24.20 15.73 8.64
C LEU A 46 23.99 17.09 9.33
N GLU A 47 23.26 17.99 8.67
CA GLU A 47 22.96 19.31 9.23
C GLU A 47 21.99 19.19 10.40
N GLY A 48 20.88 18.46 10.19
CA GLY A 48 19.86 18.22 11.21
C GLY A 48 20.26 17.17 12.25
N ARG A 49 21.34 16.43 12.03
CA ARG A 49 21.81 15.32 12.89
C ARG A 49 20.71 14.33 13.24
N ARG A 50 19.93 13.94 12.24
CA ARG A 50 18.76 13.10 12.42
C ARG A 50 18.53 12.18 11.22
N THR A 51 17.83 11.08 11.43
CA THR A 51 17.39 10.19 10.36
C THR A 51 16.11 10.76 9.74
N GLU A 52 16.07 10.84 8.45
CA GLU A 52 14.90 11.29 7.69
C GLU A 52 14.40 10.16 6.77
N ILE A 53 13.08 10.09 6.63
CA ILE A 53 12.38 9.19 5.71
C ILE A 53 11.65 10.06 4.70
N SER A 54 12.04 9.99 3.44
CA SER A 54 11.30 10.60 2.35
C SER A 54 10.34 9.58 1.76
N SER A 55 9.06 9.87 1.86
CA SER A 55 7.99 9.09 1.24
C SER A 55 7.57 9.74 -0.05
N ILE A 56 7.57 8.97 -1.12
CA ILE A 56 7.19 9.38 -2.46
C ILE A 56 6.03 8.49 -2.89
N ALA A 57 4.95 9.08 -3.34
CA ALA A 57 3.80 8.33 -3.87
C ALA A 57 3.42 8.87 -5.25
N MET A 58 3.14 7.96 -6.16
CA MET A 58 2.69 8.26 -7.51
C MET A 58 1.20 8.01 -7.63
N TYR A 59 0.51 8.92 -8.26
CA TYR A 59 -0.90 8.83 -8.57
C TYR A 59 -1.09 9.01 -10.07
N GLU A 60 -2.20 8.54 -10.56
CA GLU A 60 -2.61 8.75 -11.94
C GLU A 60 -2.66 10.25 -12.25
N GLY A 61 -2.20 10.65 -13.44
CA GLY A 61 -2.23 12.04 -13.89
C GLY A 61 -3.66 12.54 -14.05
N GLU A 62 -3.84 13.83 -14.30
CA GLU A 62 -5.17 14.44 -14.50
C GLU A 62 -5.89 13.77 -15.66
N ILE A 63 -6.82 12.87 -15.29
CA ILE A 63 -7.91 12.46 -16.14
C ILE A 63 -9.10 13.30 -15.69
N GLU A 64 -9.77 13.98 -16.61
CA GLU A 64 -10.95 14.77 -16.24
C GLU A 64 -11.97 13.89 -15.50
N PRO A 65 -12.59 14.39 -14.40
CA PRO A 65 -13.48 13.58 -13.54
C PRO A 65 -14.64 12.91 -14.29
N ASP A 66 -15.07 13.49 -15.41
CA ASP A 66 -16.15 12.95 -16.24
C ASP A 66 -15.73 11.70 -17.02
N GLU A 67 -14.43 11.49 -17.26
CA GLU A 67 -13.90 10.31 -17.96
C GLU A 67 -13.78 9.10 -17.04
N LEU A 68 -13.65 9.32 -15.74
CA LEU A 68 -13.56 8.26 -14.71
C LEU A 68 -14.92 7.70 -14.29
N ASN A 69 -16.04 8.23 -14.81
CA ASN A 69 -17.34 7.72 -14.46
C ASN A 69 -17.59 6.38 -15.20
N PRO A 70 -17.57 5.21 -14.50
CA PRO A 70 -17.79 3.90 -15.15
C PRO A 70 -19.17 3.75 -15.77
N TRP A 71 -20.07 4.69 -15.51
CA TRP A 71 -21.42 4.78 -16.09
C TRP A 71 -21.52 5.80 -17.22
N SER A 72 -20.45 6.56 -17.51
CA SER A 72 -20.44 7.40 -18.70
C SER A 72 -20.38 6.51 -19.93
N LYS A 73 -21.30 6.72 -20.85
CA LYS A 73 -21.40 5.93 -22.11
C LYS A 73 -20.31 6.32 -23.13
N THR A 74 -19.45 7.26 -22.80
CA THR A 74 -18.32 7.66 -23.63
C THR A 74 -17.16 6.72 -23.36
N PRO A 75 -16.76 5.87 -24.32
CA PRO A 75 -15.49 5.18 -24.23
C PRO A 75 -14.39 6.23 -24.15
N LEU A 76 -13.31 5.94 -23.39
CA LEU A 76 -12.06 6.70 -23.40
C LEU A 76 -11.54 6.80 -24.85
N THR A 77 -12.03 7.77 -25.58
CA THR A 77 -11.50 8.12 -26.89
C THR A 77 -10.47 9.22 -26.69
N LEU A 78 -9.21 8.86 -26.79
CA LEU A 78 -8.14 9.84 -26.96
C LEU A 78 -8.40 10.56 -28.28
N GLN A 79 -8.81 11.81 -28.21
CA GLN A 79 -8.94 12.69 -29.37
C GLN A 79 -7.61 13.36 -29.65
N ASP A 80 -7.15 13.23 -30.88
CA ASP A 80 -6.02 14.02 -31.37
C ASP A 80 -6.48 15.49 -31.55
N ASP A 81 -5.53 16.46 -31.52
CA ASP A 81 -5.77 17.89 -31.71
C ASP A 81 -6.59 18.21 -33.00
N GLN A 82 -6.86 17.23 -33.84
CA GLN A 82 -7.64 17.32 -35.07
C GLN A 82 -9.05 16.66 -34.98
N ASN A 83 -9.55 16.34 -33.77
CA ASN A 83 -10.84 15.67 -33.57
C ASN A 83 -10.99 14.29 -34.26
N ASN A 84 -9.93 13.59 -34.56
CA ASN A 84 -9.97 12.21 -35.01
C ASN A 84 -9.91 11.27 -33.83
N ASP A 85 -10.86 10.34 -33.76
CA ASP A 85 -10.84 9.23 -32.81
C ASP A 85 -9.59 8.35 -33.07
N ILE A 86 -8.54 8.58 -32.30
CA ILE A 86 -7.40 7.67 -32.27
C ILE A 86 -7.88 6.44 -31.51
N GLY A 87 -8.05 5.34 -32.24
CA GLY A 87 -8.54 4.10 -31.70
C GLY A 87 -7.90 3.74 -30.34
N THR A 88 -8.65 3.06 -29.50
CA THR A 88 -8.48 2.69 -28.09
C THR A 88 -7.14 2.04 -27.69
N SER A 89 -6.02 2.38 -28.31
CA SER A 89 -4.70 1.89 -27.92
C SER A 89 -4.05 2.81 -26.89
N PHE A 90 -4.18 2.47 -25.62
CA PHE A 90 -3.42 3.10 -24.56
C PHE A 90 -1.94 2.70 -24.71
N SER A 91 -1.04 3.68 -24.74
CA SER A 91 0.40 3.48 -24.81
C SER A 91 1.10 4.29 -23.73
N SER A 92 2.17 3.74 -23.15
CA SER A 92 3.02 4.49 -22.20
C SER A 92 3.60 5.78 -22.79
N PHE A 93 3.68 5.89 -24.12
CA PHE A 93 4.14 7.10 -24.81
C PHE A 93 3.08 8.19 -24.89
N SER A 94 1.80 7.84 -24.77
CA SER A 94 0.66 8.77 -24.82
C SER A 94 0.00 8.97 -23.45
N ALA A 95 0.45 8.27 -22.42
CA ALA A 95 -0.06 8.42 -21.07
C ALA A 95 0.36 9.77 -20.47
N PRO A 96 -0.52 10.46 -19.73
CA PRO A 96 -0.15 11.66 -19.00
C PRO A 96 0.89 11.34 -17.92
N ASP A 97 1.76 12.30 -17.63
CA ASP A 97 2.75 12.16 -16.56
C ASP A 97 2.07 11.92 -15.21
N PRO A 98 2.55 10.97 -14.40
CA PRO A 98 1.96 10.71 -13.09
C PRO A 98 2.15 11.91 -12.15
N VAL A 99 1.14 12.17 -11.33
CA VAL A 99 1.25 13.12 -10.22
C VAL A 99 2.09 12.49 -9.12
N VAL A 100 3.23 13.10 -8.81
CA VAL A 100 4.14 12.58 -7.78
C VAL A 100 4.13 13.51 -6.57
N LEU A 101 3.72 12.96 -5.44
CA LEU A 101 3.72 13.63 -4.15
C LEU A 101 4.88 13.15 -3.29
N GLN A 102 5.52 14.08 -2.57
CA GLN A 102 6.62 13.77 -1.65
C GLN A 102 6.41 14.48 -0.32
N LYS A 103 6.67 13.77 0.77
CA LYS A 103 6.85 14.35 2.11
C LYS A 103 8.00 13.69 2.83
N THR A 104 8.70 14.47 3.63
CA THR A 104 9.82 13.99 4.45
C THR A 104 9.42 13.99 5.91
N PHE A 105 9.79 12.94 6.60
CA PHE A 105 9.50 12.70 8.01
C PHE A 105 10.80 12.51 8.78
N ILE A 106 10.81 12.95 10.02
CA ILE A 106 11.93 12.78 10.95
C ILE A 106 11.70 11.51 11.75
N PHE A 107 12.66 10.62 11.73
CA PHE A 107 12.64 9.40 12.52
C PHE A 107 13.62 9.52 13.70
N PRO A 108 13.21 9.20 14.94
CA PRO A 108 14.01 9.49 16.14
C PRO A 108 15.24 8.59 16.31
N GLU A 109 15.31 7.47 15.59
CA GLU A 109 16.40 6.49 15.70
C GLU A 109 17.07 6.23 14.34
N GLY A 110 18.27 5.69 14.36
CA GLY A 110 18.97 5.31 13.13
C GLY A 110 18.38 4.03 12.51
N ILE A 111 18.27 4.01 11.19
CA ILE A 111 17.74 2.87 10.41
C ILE A 111 18.89 2.20 9.67
N LYS A 112 19.14 0.92 9.94
CA LYS A 112 20.15 0.10 9.25
C LYS A 112 19.67 -0.46 7.94
N THR A 113 18.44 -0.97 7.95
CA THR A 113 17.80 -1.64 6.80
C THR A 113 16.31 -1.41 6.83
N MET A 114 15.67 -1.50 5.68
CA MET A 114 14.26 -1.22 5.51
C MET A 114 13.70 -2.13 4.43
N VAL A 115 12.49 -2.65 4.63
CA VAL A 115 11.77 -3.45 3.64
C VAL A 115 10.27 -3.32 3.88
N THR A 116 9.47 -3.37 2.83
CA THR A 116 8.00 -3.34 2.94
C THR A 116 7.44 -4.76 3.00
N THR A 117 6.39 -4.98 3.81
CA THR A 117 5.68 -6.25 3.85
C THR A 117 5.04 -6.56 2.50
N GLN A 118 5.02 -7.82 2.14
CA GLN A 118 4.47 -8.29 0.87
C GLN A 118 3.26 -9.19 1.13
N SER A 119 2.26 -9.10 0.28
CA SER A 119 1.12 -10.01 0.25
C SER A 119 0.97 -10.64 -1.13
N LYS A 120 0.32 -11.81 -1.19
CA LYS A 120 0.26 -12.64 -2.40
C LYS A 120 -0.47 -11.94 -3.56
N ARG A 121 -1.54 -11.20 -3.26
CA ARG A 121 -2.39 -10.50 -4.24
C ARG A 121 -2.24 -8.98 -4.23
N GLY A 122 -1.49 -8.43 -3.29
CA GLY A 122 -1.30 -6.98 -3.17
C GLY A 122 -2.48 -6.20 -2.59
N ILE A 123 -3.55 -6.88 -2.12
CA ILE A 123 -4.80 -6.22 -1.71
C ILE A 123 -4.69 -5.57 -0.32
N THR A 124 -3.90 -6.15 0.57
CA THR A 124 -3.83 -5.72 1.97
C THR A 124 -2.91 -4.51 2.17
N ASN A 125 -3.22 -3.72 3.21
CA ASN A 125 -2.35 -2.65 3.65
C ASN A 125 -0.94 -3.18 3.94
N LYS A 126 0.06 -2.42 3.51
CA LYS A 126 1.47 -2.75 3.72
C LYS A 126 2.00 -2.01 4.95
N HIS A 127 2.95 -2.64 5.61
CA HIS A 127 3.74 -2.03 6.67
C HIS A 127 5.19 -1.93 6.24
N LEU A 128 5.85 -0.90 6.69
CA LEU A 128 7.28 -0.75 6.54
C LEU A 128 7.98 -1.42 7.72
N VAL A 129 8.85 -2.36 7.44
CA VAL A 129 9.66 -3.06 8.43
C VAL A 129 11.04 -2.42 8.45
N MET A 130 11.42 -1.85 9.57
CA MET A 130 12.69 -1.15 9.73
C MET A 130 13.57 -1.87 10.74
N GLY A 131 14.81 -2.12 10.36
CA GLY A 131 15.86 -2.57 11.28
C GLY A 131 16.58 -1.37 11.87
N LEU A 132 16.49 -1.23 13.17
CA LEU A 132 17.01 -0.10 13.92
C LEU A 132 18.49 -0.31 14.32
N VAL A 133 19.14 0.78 14.70
CA VAL A 133 20.51 0.73 15.25
C VAL A 133 20.56 -0.05 16.58
N SER A 134 19.46 -0.05 17.33
CA SER A 134 19.26 -0.86 18.53
C SER A 134 19.19 -2.38 18.28
N ASP A 135 19.35 -2.84 17.04
CA ASP A 135 19.20 -4.24 16.65
C ASP A 135 17.78 -4.80 16.85
N GLN A 136 16.80 -3.90 16.83
CA GLN A 136 15.39 -4.24 16.89
C GLN A 136 14.73 -4.07 15.52
N MET A 137 13.62 -4.77 15.32
CA MET A 137 12.78 -4.65 14.12
C MET A 137 11.47 -3.96 14.50
N LEU A 138 11.19 -2.85 13.82
CA LEU A 138 9.97 -2.06 13.99
C LEU A 138 9.06 -2.21 12.77
N LEU A 139 7.78 -2.44 13.01
CA LEU A 139 6.71 -2.34 12.02
C LEU A 139 6.06 -0.96 12.10
N LEU A 140 6.10 -0.24 10.99
CA LEU A 140 5.44 1.05 10.84
C LEU A 140 4.33 0.96 9.79
N ASP A 141 3.13 1.40 10.14
CA ASP A 141 2.02 1.47 9.18
C ASP A 141 2.35 2.48 8.07
N ARG A 142 2.20 2.08 6.81
CA ARG A 142 2.42 2.92 5.63
C ARG A 142 1.64 4.23 5.68
N ARG A 143 0.43 4.22 6.27
CA ARG A 143 -0.43 5.41 6.40
C ARG A 143 0.22 6.55 7.19
N ILE A 144 1.12 6.23 8.11
CA ILE A 144 1.89 7.23 8.87
C ILE A 144 2.79 8.05 7.95
N LEU A 145 3.25 7.44 6.86
CA LEU A 145 4.15 8.04 5.87
C LEU A 145 3.41 8.57 4.62
N ASP A 146 2.09 8.70 4.66
CA ASP A 146 1.32 9.15 3.50
C ASP A 146 1.67 10.61 3.14
N PRO A 147 2.18 10.89 1.92
CA PRO A 147 2.51 12.24 1.50
C PRO A 147 1.28 13.13 1.28
N ARG A 148 0.06 12.55 1.19
CA ARG A 148 -1.20 13.30 1.08
C ARG A 148 -1.65 13.93 2.40
N ARG A 149 -1.11 13.51 3.53
CA ARG A 149 -1.51 14.02 4.86
C ARG A 149 -1.53 15.56 4.86
N PRO A 150 -2.67 16.19 5.20
CA PRO A 150 -2.80 17.65 5.20
C PRO A 150 -1.94 18.28 6.29
N THR A 151 -1.39 19.47 6.00
CA THR A 151 -0.62 20.27 6.97
C THR A 151 -1.55 20.88 8.01
N ASP A 152 -2.74 21.27 7.57
CA ASP A 152 -3.79 21.83 8.40
C ASP A 152 -4.68 20.74 9.01
N LYS A 153 -5.75 21.14 9.67
CA LYS A 153 -6.73 20.18 10.21
C LYS A 153 -7.34 19.36 9.06
N PRO A 154 -7.37 18.02 9.20
CA PRO A 154 -7.93 17.16 8.17
C PRO A 154 -9.42 17.47 7.95
N THR A 155 -9.83 17.46 6.70
CA THR A 155 -11.25 17.59 6.31
C THR A 155 -12.01 16.30 6.64
N PRO A 156 -13.35 16.33 6.68
CA PRO A 156 -14.14 15.10 6.86
C PRO A 156 -13.88 14.03 5.81
N ASP A 157 -13.51 14.44 4.59
CA ASP A 157 -13.21 13.50 3.50
C ASP A 157 -11.80 12.89 3.67
N ASP A 158 -10.82 13.67 4.11
CA ASP A 158 -9.50 13.15 4.50
C ASP A 158 -9.63 12.10 5.61
N MET A 159 -10.51 12.34 6.60
CA MET A 159 -10.74 11.39 7.69
C MET A 159 -11.40 10.09 7.20
N LYS A 160 -12.28 10.14 6.21
CA LYS A 160 -12.87 8.94 5.59
C LYS A 160 -11.82 8.10 4.90
N GLU A 161 -10.84 8.74 4.25
CA GLU A 161 -9.69 8.06 3.63
C GLU A 161 -8.65 7.58 4.65
N GLY A 162 -8.82 7.92 5.94
CA GLY A 162 -7.90 7.56 7.02
C GLY A 162 -6.65 8.43 7.07
N LEU A 163 -6.69 9.61 6.43
CA LEU A 163 -5.63 10.59 6.50
C LEU A 163 -5.76 11.40 7.80
N PHE A 164 -4.66 11.59 8.48
CA PHE A 164 -4.57 12.40 9.68
C PHE A 164 -3.56 13.53 9.48
N GLN A 165 -3.61 14.54 10.34
CA GLN A 165 -2.75 15.72 10.21
C GLN A 165 -1.27 15.34 10.10
N TYR A 166 -0.56 16.01 9.21
CA TYR A 166 0.88 15.84 9.05
C TYR A 166 1.63 16.24 10.32
N SER A 167 2.49 15.35 10.78
CA SER A 167 3.49 15.63 11.80
C SER A 167 4.86 15.31 11.22
N PRO A 168 5.82 16.23 11.27
CA PRO A 168 7.16 15.96 10.75
C PRO A 168 7.88 14.89 11.55
N ILE A 169 7.59 14.72 12.84
CA ILE A 169 8.23 13.74 13.71
C ILE A 169 7.32 12.51 13.79
N ILE A 170 7.88 11.35 13.44
CA ILE A 170 7.21 10.08 13.59
C ILE A 170 7.32 9.64 15.04
N GLN A 171 6.17 9.52 15.69
CA GLN A 171 6.07 8.89 16.99
C GLN A 171 5.74 7.41 16.79
N TYR A 172 6.58 6.55 17.27
CA TYR A 172 6.30 5.11 17.33
C TYR A 172 6.25 4.65 18.79
N ASN A 173 5.43 3.64 19.02
CA ASN A 173 5.34 3.02 20.33
C ASN A 173 5.95 1.62 20.31
N ASN A 174 6.22 1.09 21.49
CA ASN A 174 6.78 -0.25 21.61
C ASN A 174 5.88 -1.37 21.08
N GLY A 175 4.59 -1.10 20.87
CA GLY A 175 3.65 -2.06 20.27
C GLY A 175 3.95 -2.40 18.80
N GLY A 176 4.70 -1.55 18.09
CA GLY A 176 5.19 -1.82 16.74
C GLY A 176 6.49 -2.65 16.69
N MET A 177 7.15 -2.88 17.83
CA MET A 177 8.38 -3.66 17.88
C MET A 177 8.10 -5.15 17.72
N VAL A 178 8.59 -5.74 16.63
CA VAL A 178 8.44 -7.16 16.34
C VAL A 178 9.33 -8.02 17.23
N THR A 179 10.50 -7.49 17.54
CA THR A 179 11.55 -8.17 18.35
C THR A 179 11.52 -7.76 19.82
N TYR A 180 10.32 -7.52 20.37
CA TYR A 180 10.17 -7.04 21.74
C TYR A 180 10.69 -8.03 22.83
N THR A 181 10.76 -9.34 22.50
CA THR A 181 11.26 -10.38 23.40
C THR A 181 12.70 -10.77 23.13
N LYS A 182 13.22 -10.52 21.93
CA LYS A 182 14.55 -10.98 21.52
C LYS A 182 15.13 -10.04 20.45
N ASN A 183 16.24 -9.38 20.76
CA ASN A 183 16.99 -8.61 19.78
C ASN A 183 17.71 -9.54 18.79
N VAL A 184 17.93 -9.07 17.58
CA VAL A 184 18.72 -9.76 16.56
C VAL A 184 20.10 -9.09 16.51
N PRO A 185 21.11 -9.62 17.25
CA PRO A 185 22.39 -8.95 17.35
C PRO A 185 23.04 -8.75 15.98
N ARG A 186 23.56 -7.55 15.73
CA ARG A 186 24.16 -7.15 14.45
C ARG A 186 23.23 -7.40 13.27
N LEU A 187 21.98 -6.95 13.40
CA LEU A 187 20.99 -7.02 12.31
C LEU A 187 21.59 -6.40 11.02
N ARG A 188 21.63 -7.18 9.95
CA ARG A 188 22.22 -6.80 8.66
C ARG A 188 21.15 -6.59 7.59
N SER A 189 20.19 -7.51 7.51
CA SER A 189 19.18 -7.51 6.49
C SER A 189 17.86 -8.05 7.02
N ILE A 190 16.78 -7.55 6.42
CA ILE A 190 15.41 -8.02 6.68
C ILE A 190 14.83 -8.44 5.33
N TYR A 191 14.13 -9.56 5.33
CA TYR A 191 13.40 -10.05 4.17
C TYR A 191 11.94 -10.26 4.52
N THR A 192 11.09 -9.98 3.55
CA THR A 192 9.65 -10.21 3.65
C THR A 192 9.20 -11.11 2.51
N VAL A 193 8.32 -12.05 2.81
CA VAL A 193 7.76 -12.98 1.83
C VAL A 193 6.25 -13.06 2.06
N PRO A 194 5.42 -13.08 1.00
CA PRO A 194 3.99 -13.27 1.15
C PRO A 194 3.69 -14.67 1.70
N ALA A 195 2.74 -14.75 2.62
CA ALA A 195 2.21 -16.01 3.09
C ALA A 195 1.06 -16.52 2.20
N GLU A 196 0.55 -17.72 2.50
CA GLU A 196 -0.65 -18.28 1.85
C GLU A 196 -1.86 -17.37 2.06
N LEU A 197 -2.04 -16.88 3.29
CA LEU A 197 -3.08 -15.93 3.66
C LEU A 197 -2.70 -14.53 3.24
N GLU A 198 -3.61 -13.83 2.59
CA GLU A 198 -3.39 -12.47 2.08
C GLU A 198 -3.10 -11.45 3.19
N SER A 199 -3.71 -11.61 4.37
CA SER A 199 -3.48 -10.74 5.54
C SER A 199 -2.11 -10.91 6.18
N THR A 200 -1.36 -11.97 5.83
CA THR A 200 -0.15 -12.39 6.54
C THR A 200 1.09 -12.20 5.69
N SER A 201 2.13 -11.62 6.27
CA SER A 201 3.48 -11.56 5.72
C SER A 201 4.46 -12.29 6.63
N LEU A 202 5.37 -13.03 6.05
CA LEU A 202 6.47 -13.67 6.76
C LEU A 202 7.65 -12.71 6.82
N LEU A 203 8.25 -12.57 8.00
CA LEU A 203 9.37 -11.69 8.25
C LEU A 203 10.56 -12.49 8.71
N VAL A 204 11.72 -12.21 8.13
CA VAL A 204 13.00 -12.81 8.54
C VAL A 204 14.02 -11.70 8.76
N GLY A 205 14.54 -11.62 9.95
CA GLY A 205 15.68 -10.77 10.29
C GLY A 205 16.96 -11.60 10.35
N ILE A 206 18.01 -11.15 9.67
CA ILE A 206 19.30 -11.83 9.59
C ILE A 206 20.38 -10.94 10.22
N GLY A 207 21.02 -11.47 11.25
CA GLY A 207 22.13 -10.85 11.93
C GLY A 207 23.19 -11.89 12.27
N LEU A 208 23.66 -11.92 13.49
CA LEU A 208 24.40 -13.07 14.06
C LEU A 208 23.47 -14.26 14.29
N ASP A 209 22.20 -13.95 14.63
CA ASP A 209 21.12 -14.92 14.77
C ASP A 209 20.09 -14.72 13.67
N PHE A 210 19.22 -15.72 13.47
CA PHE A 210 18.03 -15.64 12.67
C PHE A 210 16.81 -15.39 13.54
N PHE A 211 16.00 -14.42 13.16
CA PHE A 211 14.71 -14.17 13.76
C PHE A 211 13.62 -14.35 12.70
N TYR A 212 12.68 -15.22 12.96
CA TYR A 212 11.55 -15.48 12.09
C TYR A 212 10.25 -15.20 12.81
N THR A 213 9.36 -14.48 12.14
CA THR A 213 8.01 -14.26 12.64
C THR A 213 7.04 -14.02 11.49
N ARG A 214 5.76 -14.06 11.80
CA ARG A 214 4.70 -13.63 10.90
C ARG A 214 4.12 -12.30 11.38
N SER A 215 3.84 -11.42 10.46
CA SER A 215 3.13 -10.17 10.70
C SER A 215 1.76 -10.23 10.04
N ILE A 216 0.76 -9.64 10.68
CA ILE A 216 -0.60 -9.57 10.17
C ILE A 216 -0.99 -8.08 10.05
N PRO A 217 -0.51 -7.37 9.00
CA PRO A 217 -0.74 -5.94 8.83
C PRO A 217 -2.22 -5.56 8.75
N ALA A 218 -3.04 -6.44 8.21
CA ALA A 218 -4.46 -6.20 7.93
C ALA A 218 -5.41 -6.91 8.92
N ARG A 219 -4.96 -7.22 10.14
CA ARG A 219 -5.77 -7.82 11.22
C ARG A 219 -6.40 -9.17 10.89
N GLY A 220 -5.90 -9.90 9.91
CA GLY A 220 -6.34 -11.29 9.64
C GLY A 220 -7.78 -11.41 9.17
N PHE A 221 -8.23 -10.53 8.28
CA PHE A 221 -9.58 -10.55 7.72
C PHE A 221 -9.93 -11.84 6.98
N ASP A 222 -8.95 -12.60 6.54
CA ASP A 222 -9.05 -13.87 5.84
C ASP A 222 -8.90 -15.08 6.77
N LEU A 223 -8.76 -14.85 8.08
CA LEU A 223 -8.80 -15.89 9.10
C LEU A 223 -10.24 -16.09 9.57
N MET A 224 -10.71 -17.32 9.57
CA MET A 224 -11.99 -17.62 10.20
C MET A 224 -11.84 -17.55 11.72
N PRO A 225 -12.78 -16.88 12.43
CA PRO A 225 -12.83 -16.91 13.88
C PRO A 225 -12.93 -18.35 14.39
N SER A 226 -12.34 -18.63 15.54
CA SER A 226 -12.36 -19.98 16.16
C SER A 226 -13.76 -20.46 16.53
N ASP A 227 -14.68 -19.52 16.72
CA ASP A 227 -16.09 -19.70 17.09
C ASP A 227 -17.04 -19.71 15.88
N PHE A 228 -16.50 -19.80 14.65
CA PHE A 228 -17.32 -19.88 13.45
C PHE A 228 -18.12 -21.17 13.40
N SER A 229 -19.45 -21.06 13.41
CA SER A 229 -20.37 -22.20 13.38
C SER A 229 -20.62 -22.71 11.96
N TYR A 230 -19.89 -23.74 11.54
CA TYR A 230 -20.10 -24.39 10.24
C TYR A 230 -21.50 -25.00 10.13
N VAL A 231 -22.08 -25.50 11.24
CA VAL A 231 -23.42 -26.06 11.27
C VAL A 231 -24.47 -25.02 10.92
N GLN A 232 -24.35 -23.81 11.48
CA GLN A 232 -25.24 -22.71 11.19
C GLN A 232 -25.16 -22.28 9.72
N LEU A 233 -23.95 -22.24 9.16
CA LEU A 233 -23.75 -21.94 7.75
C LEU A 233 -24.43 -22.99 6.85
N LEU A 234 -24.24 -24.28 7.14
CA LEU A 234 -24.86 -25.36 6.39
C LEU A 234 -26.39 -25.31 6.45
N LEU A 235 -26.96 -24.99 7.61
CA LEU A 235 -28.42 -24.80 7.74
C LEU A 235 -28.94 -23.63 6.91
N ILE A 236 -28.24 -22.50 6.93
CA ILE A 236 -28.61 -21.33 6.10
C ILE A 236 -28.51 -21.68 4.62
N CYS A 237 -27.43 -22.27 4.17
CA CYS A 237 -27.26 -22.68 2.77
C CYS A 237 -28.30 -23.71 2.35
N GLY A 238 -28.61 -24.71 3.20
CA GLY A 238 -29.67 -25.69 2.97
C GLY A 238 -31.04 -25.04 2.88
N GLY A 239 -31.37 -24.12 3.80
CA GLY A 239 -32.62 -23.36 3.75
C GLY A 239 -32.78 -22.53 2.49
N LEU A 240 -31.72 -21.84 2.06
CA LEU A 240 -31.72 -21.05 0.82
C LEU A 240 -31.90 -21.94 -0.42
N THR A 241 -31.27 -23.11 -0.48
CA THR A 241 -31.44 -24.03 -1.62
C THR A 241 -32.87 -24.58 -1.69
N VAL A 242 -33.48 -24.97 -0.58
CA VAL A 242 -34.90 -25.38 -0.54
C VAL A 242 -35.83 -24.24 -0.96
N ALA A 243 -35.60 -23.02 -0.45
CA ALA A 243 -36.38 -21.85 -0.80
C ALA A 243 -36.28 -21.50 -2.31
N THR A 244 -35.10 -21.63 -2.90
CA THR A 244 -34.93 -21.41 -4.35
C THR A 244 -35.63 -22.45 -5.20
N LEU A 245 -35.57 -23.72 -4.81
CA LEU A 245 -36.31 -24.78 -5.51
C LEU A 245 -37.82 -24.60 -5.42
N TYR A 246 -38.33 -24.22 -4.23
CA TYR A 246 -39.75 -23.92 -4.05
C TYR A 246 -40.19 -22.72 -4.92
N ALA A 247 -39.37 -21.62 -4.90
CA ALA A 247 -39.67 -20.45 -5.72
C ALA A 247 -39.68 -20.76 -7.23
N GLN A 248 -38.74 -21.59 -7.71
CA GLN A 248 -38.73 -22.05 -9.09
C GLN A 248 -39.98 -22.84 -9.43
N GLY A 249 -40.43 -23.72 -8.52
CA GLY A 249 -41.68 -24.48 -8.69
C GLY A 249 -42.92 -23.57 -8.76
N ALA A 250 -42.98 -22.56 -7.90
CA ALA A 250 -44.07 -21.59 -7.88
C ALA A 250 -44.07 -20.71 -9.15
N VAL A 251 -42.93 -20.27 -9.64
CA VAL A 251 -42.79 -19.52 -10.89
C VAL A 251 -43.23 -20.37 -12.10
N ARG A 252 -42.82 -21.65 -12.16
CA ARG A 252 -43.29 -22.57 -13.23
C ARG A 252 -44.80 -22.72 -13.23
N ARG A 253 -45.44 -22.94 -12.08
CA ARG A 253 -46.90 -23.03 -11.96
C ARG A 253 -47.58 -21.75 -12.42
N LYS A 254 -47.07 -20.58 -12.03
CA LYS A 254 -47.63 -19.29 -12.39
C LYS A 254 -47.50 -19.03 -13.90
N ASN A 255 -46.39 -19.42 -14.53
CA ASN A 255 -46.20 -19.30 -15.97
C ASN A 255 -47.10 -20.24 -16.77
N LEU A 256 -47.27 -21.48 -16.30
CA LEU A 256 -48.21 -22.42 -16.92
C LEU A 256 -49.63 -21.89 -16.85
N ASN A 257 -50.10 -21.39 -15.69
CA ASN A 257 -51.43 -20.82 -15.55
C ASN A 257 -51.65 -19.58 -16.44
N LYS A 258 -50.61 -18.79 -16.74
CA LYS A 258 -50.70 -17.66 -17.68
C LYS A 258 -50.80 -18.10 -19.15
N GLN A 259 -50.27 -19.27 -19.49
CA GLN A 259 -50.32 -19.79 -20.87
C GLN A 259 -51.66 -20.49 -21.19
N TRP A 260 -52.40 -20.88 -20.14
CA TRP A 260 -53.68 -21.61 -20.28
C TRP A 260 -54.91 -20.73 -19.97
N ALA A 261 -54.69 -19.48 -19.55
CA ALA A 261 -55.71 -18.43 -19.40
C ALA A 261 -55.70 -17.48 -20.61
#